data_e5d2db4607cf3f3fabbb592278a9f5c6
#
_entry.id   e5d2db4607cf3f3fabbb592278a9f5c6
#
_cell.length_a   1.000
_cell.length_b   1.000
_cell.length_c   1.000
_cell.angle_alpha   90.00
_cell.angle_beta   90.00
_cell.angle_gamma   90.00
#
_symmetry.space_group_name_H-M   'P 1'
#
loop_
_entity.id
_entity.type
_entity.pdbx_description
1 polymer ?
#
loop_
_entity_poly.entity_id
_entity_poly.type
_entity_poly.pdbx_seq_one_letter_code
_entity_poly.pdbx_strand_id
1 'polypeptide(L)'
;PFLFTHHEKQYKGTNILGLVKGTDYSQKYIVVSAHYDHEGIKNGQIYNGADDDASGISALISFAQYFKNNPPQHSVILAAFDAEELGLEGSKYFVNNIIVPANSIMVNLNMDMISRSETNTLFAVGTRYNKHLKEVVSNFKKTGNVNLLPGHDGEDSLEDWTYSSDHASFHKQGIPFLYFGVDDHEDYHTPNDDFENIHPAFYKEAVKIIMSTFNKIDALTF
;
A
#
# COMPACT_ATOMS: atom_id res chain seq x y z
N PRO A 1 -16.18 -6.95 9.31
CA PRO A 1 -16.78 -7.60 8.14
C PRO A 1 -17.73 -6.63 7.44
N PHE A 2 -17.92 -6.82 6.13
CA PHE A 2 -18.82 -6.07 5.27
C PHE A 2 -19.45 -7.00 4.23
N LEU A 3 -20.53 -6.54 3.60
CA LEU A 3 -21.17 -7.26 2.49
C LEU A 3 -21.04 -6.43 1.22
N PHE A 4 -20.79 -7.11 0.11
CA PHE A 4 -20.72 -6.48 -1.21
C PHE A 4 -21.28 -7.42 -2.28
N THR A 5 -21.55 -6.89 -3.46
CA THR A 5 -22.06 -7.66 -4.60
C THR A 5 -21.06 -7.57 -5.74
N HIS A 6 -20.62 -8.72 -6.25
CA HIS A 6 -19.78 -8.82 -7.42
C HIS A 6 -20.40 -9.83 -8.39
N HIS A 7 -20.58 -9.46 -9.68
CA HIS A 7 -21.24 -10.28 -10.69
C HIS A 7 -22.56 -10.94 -10.20
N GLU A 8 -23.46 -10.12 -9.62
CA GLU A 8 -24.80 -10.53 -9.14
C GLU A 8 -24.77 -11.49 -7.92
N LYS A 9 -23.60 -11.83 -7.39
CA LYS A 9 -23.44 -12.66 -6.20
C LYS A 9 -23.08 -11.79 -4.99
N GLN A 10 -23.65 -12.14 -3.84
CA GLN A 10 -23.32 -11.48 -2.58
C GLN A 10 -22.13 -12.19 -1.91
N TYR A 11 -21.18 -11.39 -1.47
CA TYR A 11 -19.98 -11.83 -0.76
C TYR A 11 -19.87 -11.15 0.59
N LYS A 12 -19.11 -11.78 1.48
CA LYS A 12 -18.76 -11.22 2.79
C LYS A 12 -17.25 -11.02 2.84
N GLY A 13 -16.82 -9.77 2.96
CA GLY A 13 -15.43 -9.41 3.18
C GLY A 13 -15.14 -9.06 4.65
N THR A 14 -13.87 -9.00 5.01
CA THR A 14 -13.43 -8.66 6.37
C THR A 14 -12.10 -7.91 6.32
N ASN A 15 -12.11 -6.60 6.44
CA ASN A 15 -10.86 -5.86 6.66
C ASN A 15 -10.30 -6.14 8.05
N ILE A 16 -8.99 -6.24 8.17
CA ILE A 16 -8.27 -6.40 9.44
C ILE A 16 -7.53 -5.08 9.73
N LEU A 17 -7.85 -4.46 10.86
CA LEU A 17 -7.31 -3.17 11.23
C LEU A 17 -6.53 -3.26 12.54
N GLY A 18 -5.33 -2.71 12.54
CA GLY A 18 -4.51 -2.49 13.73
C GLY A 18 -4.35 -1.00 14.01
N LEU A 19 -4.36 -0.60 15.29
CA LEU A 19 -4.13 0.78 15.69
C LEU A 19 -2.86 0.91 16.52
N VAL A 20 -1.97 1.80 16.11
CA VAL A 20 -0.81 2.24 16.89
C VAL A 20 -1.06 3.70 17.28
N LYS A 21 -1.12 3.98 18.59
CA LYS A 21 -1.36 5.35 19.08
C LYS A 21 -0.12 6.20 18.92
N GLY A 22 -0.27 7.39 18.35
CA GLY A 22 0.78 8.39 18.20
C GLY A 22 1.17 9.05 19.53
N THR A 23 2.42 9.47 19.63
CA THR A 23 2.97 10.13 20.82
C THR A 23 2.60 11.60 20.92
N ASP A 24 2.56 12.31 19.79
CA ASP A 24 2.40 13.77 19.74
C ASP A 24 1.06 14.18 19.10
N TYR A 25 0.71 13.56 17.97
CA TYR A 25 -0.49 13.88 17.18
C TYR A 25 -1.49 12.73 17.17
N SER A 26 -1.88 12.25 18.37
CA SER A 26 -2.70 11.04 18.53
C SER A 26 -4.11 11.12 17.92
N GLN A 27 -4.58 12.29 17.52
CA GLN A 27 -5.87 12.50 16.83
C GLN A 27 -5.73 12.71 15.31
N LYS A 28 -4.53 12.56 14.78
CA LYS A 28 -4.21 12.58 13.35
C LYS A 28 -3.67 11.22 12.95
N TYR A 29 -4.05 10.73 11.80
CA TYR A 29 -3.82 9.34 11.42
C TYR A 29 -3.09 9.23 10.08
N ILE A 30 -2.12 8.35 10.03
CA ILE A 30 -1.53 7.84 8.80
C ILE A 30 -2.09 6.42 8.61
N VAL A 31 -2.64 6.12 7.44
CA VAL A 31 -3.09 4.76 7.11
C VAL A 31 -1.99 4.10 6.30
N VAL A 32 -1.49 2.96 6.76
CA VAL A 32 -0.58 2.09 6.00
C VAL A 32 -1.37 0.86 5.60
N SER A 33 -1.47 0.58 4.31
CA SER A 33 -2.38 -0.44 3.78
C SER A 33 -1.72 -1.38 2.78
N ALA A 34 -2.31 -2.56 2.65
CA ALA A 34 -2.05 -3.60 1.69
C ALA A 34 -3.31 -4.47 1.59
N HIS A 35 -3.47 -5.27 0.53
CA HIS A 35 -4.58 -6.22 0.49
C HIS A 35 -4.10 -7.65 0.80
N TYR A 36 -5.01 -8.50 1.30
CA TYR A 36 -4.63 -9.86 1.70
C TYR A 36 -5.38 -10.96 0.94
N ASP A 37 -6.33 -10.56 0.12
CA ASP A 37 -6.95 -11.46 -0.84
C ASP A 37 -6.08 -11.59 -2.10
N HIS A 38 -6.29 -12.66 -2.85
CA HIS A 38 -5.73 -12.86 -4.17
C HIS A 38 -6.68 -13.76 -4.97
N GLU A 39 -6.35 -14.05 -6.19
CA GLU A 39 -7.10 -14.79 -7.21
C GLU A 39 -7.60 -16.21 -6.75
N GLY A 40 -6.98 -16.81 -5.77
CA GLY A 40 -7.41 -18.07 -5.15
C GLY A 40 -7.16 -19.29 -6.03
N ILE A 41 -8.20 -20.12 -6.26
CA ILE A 41 -8.08 -21.34 -7.07
C ILE A 41 -8.87 -21.19 -8.36
N LYS A 42 -8.18 -21.21 -9.50
CA LYS A 42 -8.76 -21.15 -10.83
C LYS A 42 -8.37 -22.39 -11.65
N ASN A 43 -9.35 -23.10 -12.21
CA ASN A 43 -9.12 -24.30 -13.02
C ASN A 43 -8.24 -25.37 -12.34
N GLY A 44 -8.34 -25.50 -11.01
CA GLY A 44 -7.56 -26.46 -10.23
C GLY A 44 -6.12 -26.04 -9.94
N GLN A 45 -5.70 -24.84 -10.35
CA GLN A 45 -4.40 -24.24 -10.03
C GLN A 45 -4.56 -23.23 -8.89
N ILE A 46 -3.59 -23.21 -7.97
CA ILE A 46 -3.53 -22.22 -6.87
C ILE A 46 -2.74 -21.02 -7.36
N TYR A 47 -3.29 -19.84 -7.14
CA TYR A 47 -2.65 -18.55 -7.37
C TYR A 47 -2.23 -18.03 -5.99
N ASN A 48 -0.94 -18.04 -5.70
CA ASN A 48 -0.42 -17.79 -4.35
C ASN A 48 -0.29 -16.29 -4.03
N GLY A 49 -0.02 -15.45 -5.05
CA GLY A 49 0.11 -14.00 -4.86
C GLY A 49 1.28 -13.62 -3.94
N ALA A 50 2.49 -14.10 -4.25
CA ALA A 50 3.65 -13.82 -3.41
C ALA A 50 4.10 -12.37 -3.50
N ASP A 51 4.08 -11.78 -4.70
CA ASP A 51 4.25 -10.34 -4.90
C ASP A 51 2.93 -9.62 -4.72
N ASP A 52 1.84 -10.12 -5.30
CA ASP A 52 0.49 -9.57 -5.31
C ASP A 52 -0.48 -10.34 -4.37
N ASP A 53 -0.73 -9.98 -3.07
CA ASP A 53 0.00 -8.93 -2.36
C ASP A 53 0.46 -9.44 -0.98
N ALA A 54 0.99 -10.69 -0.93
CA ALA A 54 1.63 -11.16 0.30
C ALA A 54 2.84 -10.30 0.67
N SER A 55 3.45 -9.63 -0.32
CA SER A 55 4.58 -8.73 -0.12
C SER A 55 4.19 -7.50 0.70
N GLY A 56 3.10 -6.82 0.36
CA GLY A 56 2.57 -5.69 1.12
C GLY A 56 2.09 -6.09 2.51
N ILE A 57 1.41 -7.23 2.64
CA ILE A 57 0.99 -7.75 3.95
C ILE A 57 2.18 -8.05 4.87
N SER A 58 3.23 -8.66 4.34
CA SER A 58 4.46 -8.91 5.12
C SER A 58 5.15 -7.62 5.54
N ALA A 59 5.08 -6.59 4.69
CA ALA A 59 5.54 -5.25 5.04
C ALA A 59 4.69 -4.61 6.15
N LEU A 60 3.35 -4.75 6.13
CA LEU A 60 2.48 -4.31 7.23
C LEU A 60 2.87 -4.93 8.57
N ILE A 61 3.19 -6.23 8.58
CA ILE A 61 3.67 -6.92 9.78
C ILE A 61 5.02 -6.33 10.24
N SER A 62 5.89 -6.01 9.28
CA SER A 62 7.18 -5.36 9.56
C SER A 62 6.99 -3.96 10.18
N PHE A 63 6.03 -3.17 9.70
CA PHE A 63 5.63 -1.90 10.32
C PHE A 63 5.13 -2.08 11.75
N ALA A 64 4.26 -3.07 11.99
CA ALA A 64 3.76 -3.37 13.33
C ALA A 64 4.89 -3.74 14.31
N GLN A 65 5.88 -4.49 13.84
CA GLN A 65 7.08 -4.83 14.64
C GLN A 65 7.97 -3.62 14.89
N TYR A 66 8.16 -2.78 13.88
CA TYR A 66 8.97 -1.56 13.96
C TYR A 66 8.43 -0.60 15.02
N PHE A 67 7.11 -0.36 15.04
CA PHE A 67 6.47 0.56 15.98
C PHE A 67 6.54 0.13 17.44
N LYS A 68 6.83 -1.12 17.75
CA LYS A 68 7.04 -1.57 19.13
C LYS A 68 8.21 -0.85 19.81
N ASN A 69 9.26 -0.52 19.03
CA ASN A 69 10.47 0.13 19.55
C ASN A 69 10.64 1.57 19.01
N ASN A 70 9.84 1.97 18.04
CA ASN A 70 9.89 3.27 17.39
C ASN A 70 8.45 3.83 17.29
N PRO A 71 7.88 4.29 18.41
CA PRO A 71 6.50 4.78 18.41
C PRO A 71 6.37 5.99 17.47
N PRO A 72 5.33 6.03 16.61
CA PRO A 72 5.12 7.13 15.66
C PRO A 72 4.62 8.40 16.38
N GLN A 73 4.83 9.57 15.76
CA GLN A 73 4.28 10.84 16.26
C GLN A 73 2.77 10.92 16.02
N HIS A 74 2.32 10.58 14.81
CA HIS A 74 0.91 10.45 14.46
C HIS A 74 0.38 9.04 14.79
N SER A 75 -0.91 8.90 15.06
CA SER A 75 -1.52 7.58 15.15
C SER A 75 -1.46 6.87 13.80
N VAL A 76 -1.25 5.56 13.80
CA VAL A 76 -1.16 4.76 12.58
C VAL A 76 -2.26 3.72 12.57
N ILE A 77 -3.03 3.68 11.50
CA ILE A 77 -3.94 2.57 11.19
C ILE A 77 -3.19 1.65 10.21
N LEU A 78 -2.90 0.43 10.65
CA LEU A 78 -2.43 -0.65 9.78
C LEU A 78 -3.67 -1.35 9.22
N ALA A 79 -3.87 -1.32 7.92
CA ALA A 79 -5.07 -1.84 7.29
C ALA A 79 -4.73 -2.94 6.28
N ALA A 80 -5.14 -4.18 6.57
CA ALA A 80 -5.16 -5.26 5.61
C ALA A 80 -6.58 -5.33 5.01
N PHE A 81 -6.69 -4.95 3.74
CA PHE A 81 -7.96 -4.91 3.03
C PHE A 81 -8.29 -6.27 2.40
N ASP A 82 -9.58 -6.55 2.28
CA ASP A 82 -10.16 -7.72 1.65
C ASP A 82 -10.84 -7.33 0.34
N ALA A 83 -10.91 -8.25 -0.60
CA ALA A 83 -11.63 -8.08 -1.84
C ALA A 83 -11.14 -6.89 -2.71
N GLU A 84 -9.82 -6.69 -2.75
CA GLU A 84 -9.16 -5.79 -3.69
C GLU A 84 -9.40 -6.29 -5.12
N GLU A 85 -9.10 -7.57 -5.37
CA GLU A 85 -9.23 -8.29 -6.63
C GLU A 85 -10.69 -8.33 -7.18
N LEU A 86 -11.65 -8.12 -6.31
CA LEU A 86 -13.07 -8.04 -6.67
C LEU A 86 -13.53 -6.59 -6.86
N GLY A 87 -12.60 -5.66 -6.97
CA GLY A 87 -12.83 -4.26 -7.27
C GLY A 87 -12.70 -3.31 -6.09
N LEU A 88 -11.65 -3.44 -5.28
CA LEU A 88 -11.30 -2.54 -4.17
C LEU A 88 -12.38 -2.48 -3.07
N GLU A 89 -13.14 -3.55 -2.86
CA GLU A 89 -14.35 -3.48 -2.03
C GLU A 89 -14.03 -3.23 -0.55
N GLY A 90 -12.88 -3.74 -0.06
CA GLY A 90 -12.43 -3.52 1.31
C GLY A 90 -12.08 -2.07 1.59
N SER A 91 -11.25 -1.47 0.74
CA SER A 91 -10.86 -0.06 0.90
C SER A 91 -12.03 0.89 0.65
N LYS A 92 -12.92 0.60 -0.32
CA LYS A 92 -14.18 1.35 -0.51
C LYS A 92 -15.05 1.32 0.74
N TYR A 93 -15.21 0.12 1.34
CA TYR A 93 -15.96 0.00 2.58
C TYR A 93 -15.30 0.80 3.71
N PHE A 94 -13.97 0.72 3.84
CA PHE A 94 -13.23 1.44 4.86
C PHE A 94 -13.43 2.95 4.75
N VAL A 95 -13.21 3.56 3.57
CA VAL A 95 -13.30 5.02 3.42
C VAL A 95 -14.74 5.55 3.53
N ASN A 96 -15.75 4.71 3.28
CA ASN A 96 -17.16 5.06 3.45
C ASN A 96 -17.67 4.82 4.88
N ASN A 97 -16.93 4.06 5.71
CA ASN A 97 -17.30 3.71 7.08
C ASN A 97 -16.12 3.96 8.05
N ILE A 98 -15.43 5.08 7.84
CA ILE A 98 -14.22 5.42 8.61
C ILE A 98 -14.52 5.47 10.11
N ILE A 99 -13.71 4.76 10.90
CA ILE A 99 -13.83 4.67 12.37
C ILE A 99 -13.27 5.89 13.11
N VAL A 100 -12.68 6.83 12.38
CA VAL A 100 -12.12 8.12 12.87
C VAL A 100 -12.67 9.26 12.00
N PRO A 101 -12.63 10.52 12.44
CA PRO A 101 -13.04 11.63 11.59
C PRO A 101 -12.26 11.65 10.26
N ALA A 102 -12.94 11.71 9.12
CA ALA A 102 -12.31 11.64 7.80
C ALA A 102 -11.20 12.69 7.60
N ASN A 103 -11.42 13.92 8.11
CA ASN A 103 -10.45 15.02 8.07
C ASN A 103 -9.26 14.83 9.05
N SER A 104 -9.24 13.75 9.81
CA SER A 104 -8.12 13.38 10.67
C SER A 104 -7.14 12.42 10.00
N ILE A 105 -7.50 11.83 8.85
CA ILE A 105 -6.57 11.02 8.06
C ILE A 105 -5.72 11.96 7.22
N MET A 106 -4.41 11.93 7.46
CA MET A 106 -3.43 12.80 6.82
C MET A 106 -3.01 12.28 5.46
N VAL A 107 -2.78 10.97 5.37
CA VAL A 107 -2.28 10.29 4.18
C VAL A 107 -2.54 8.79 4.26
N ASN A 108 -2.71 8.16 3.10
CA ASN A 108 -2.62 6.71 2.93
C ASN A 108 -1.28 6.35 2.28
N LEU A 109 -0.59 5.36 2.82
CA LEU A 109 0.59 4.72 2.24
C LEU A 109 0.17 3.29 1.90
N ASN A 110 -0.10 3.04 0.62
CA ASN A 110 -0.50 1.74 0.11
C ASN A 110 0.69 0.99 -0.45
N MET A 111 0.78 -0.29 -0.16
CA MET A 111 1.82 -1.19 -0.66
C MET A 111 1.13 -2.32 -1.39
N ASP A 112 1.54 -2.55 -2.64
CA ASP A 112 0.98 -3.58 -3.48
C ASP A 112 2.01 -3.93 -4.56
N MET A 113 2.43 -5.21 -4.62
CA MET A 113 3.52 -5.67 -5.47
C MET A 113 4.84 -4.91 -5.18
N ILE A 114 5.54 -5.27 -4.11
CA ILE A 114 6.78 -4.59 -3.69
C ILE A 114 7.97 -5.53 -3.52
N SER A 115 7.88 -6.78 -3.98
CA SER A 115 8.92 -7.78 -3.73
C SER A 115 9.75 -8.18 -4.94
N ARG A 116 9.35 -7.80 -6.17
CA ARG A 116 10.04 -8.19 -7.40
C ARG A 116 10.19 -7.00 -8.35
N SER A 117 11.41 -6.74 -8.81
CA SER A 117 11.68 -5.72 -9.82
C SER A 117 12.92 -6.08 -10.62
N GLU A 118 12.78 -6.15 -11.94
CA GLU A 118 13.89 -6.44 -12.86
C GLU A 118 14.85 -5.25 -13.01
N THR A 119 14.36 -4.04 -12.70
CA THR A 119 15.12 -2.78 -12.85
C THR A 119 15.64 -2.26 -11.50
N ASN A 120 15.38 -2.96 -10.39
CA ASN A 120 15.61 -2.45 -9.03
C ASN A 120 14.92 -1.10 -8.78
N THR A 121 13.74 -0.90 -9.35
CA THR A 121 12.94 0.31 -9.18
C THR A 121 11.70 0.01 -8.35
N LEU A 122 11.47 0.84 -7.34
CA LEU A 122 10.22 0.96 -6.61
C LEU A 122 9.59 2.30 -6.99
N PHE A 123 8.35 2.29 -7.44
CA PHE A 123 7.63 3.53 -7.76
C PHE A 123 6.88 4.05 -6.55
N ALA A 124 6.74 5.37 -6.48
CA ALA A 124 5.87 6.08 -5.54
C ALA A 124 4.88 6.93 -6.36
N VAL A 125 3.68 6.40 -6.51
CA VAL A 125 2.56 7.00 -7.26
C VAL A 125 1.80 7.98 -6.37
N GLY A 126 1.31 9.08 -6.92
CA GLY A 126 0.52 10.09 -6.20
C GLY A 126 1.27 11.38 -5.86
N THR A 127 2.54 11.48 -6.21
CA THR A 127 3.37 12.68 -5.99
C THR A 127 2.81 13.90 -6.72
N ARG A 128 2.15 13.71 -7.85
CA ARG A 128 1.45 14.74 -8.63
C ARG A 128 0.40 15.49 -7.80
N TYR A 129 -0.31 14.78 -6.95
CA TYR A 129 -1.49 15.30 -6.26
C TYR A 129 -1.18 16.01 -4.94
N ASN A 130 0.05 15.85 -4.40
CA ASN A 130 0.43 16.47 -3.12
C ASN A 130 1.89 16.92 -3.14
N LYS A 131 2.08 18.26 -3.00
CA LYS A 131 3.41 18.88 -3.06
C LYS A 131 4.35 18.37 -1.95
N HIS A 132 3.85 18.17 -0.73
CA HIS A 132 4.68 17.72 0.38
C HIS A 132 5.14 16.27 0.18
N LEU A 133 4.25 15.41 -0.33
CA LEU A 133 4.61 14.03 -0.68
C LEU A 133 5.62 14.01 -1.85
N LYS A 134 5.45 14.87 -2.85
CA LYS A 134 6.42 15.05 -3.94
C LYS A 134 7.81 15.45 -3.39
N GLU A 135 7.85 16.40 -2.46
CA GLU A 135 9.12 16.82 -1.83
C GLU A 135 9.78 15.68 -1.05
N VAL A 136 8.99 14.89 -0.29
CA VAL A 136 9.51 13.73 0.46
C VAL A 136 10.13 12.70 -0.46
N VAL A 137 9.46 12.35 -1.57
CA VAL A 137 9.95 11.36 -2.54
C VAL A 137 11.14 11.89 -3.32
N SER A 138 11.06 13.13 -3.86
CA SER A 138 12.13 13.72 -4.68
C SER A 138 13.43 13.97 -3.89
N ASN A 139 13.32 14.21 -2.58
CA ASN A 139 14.47 14.40 -1.70
C ASN A 139 14.92 13.09 -1.02
N PHE A 140 14.42 11.95 -1.48
CA PHE A 140 14.84 10.66 -0.94
C PHE A 140 16.29 10.39 -1.34
N LYS A 141 17.16 10.24 -0.34
CA LYS A 141 18.56 9.86 -0.59
C LYS A 141 18.62 8.36 -0.80
N LYS A 142 19.07 7.94 -1.97
CA LYS A 142 19.26 6.52 -2.29
C LYS A 142 20.15 5.83 -1.25
N THR A 143 19.65 4.73 -0.71
CA THR A 143 20.41 3.82 0.16
C THR A 143 20.32 2.43 -0.48
N GLY A 144 21.47 1.79 -0.70
CA GLY A 144 21.50 0.48 -1.37
C GLY A 144 21.30 0.56 -2.90
N ASN A 145 20.79 -0.51 -3.50
CA ASN A 145 20.69 -0.67 -4.96
C ASN A 145 19.29 -0.33 -5.52
N VAL A 146 18.28 -0.15 -4.67
CA VAL A 146 16.91 0.14 -5.10
C VAL A 146 16.74 1.64 -5.34
N ASN A 147 16.09 1.99 -6.44
CA ASN A 147 15.71 3.35 -6.78
C ASN A 147 14.25 3.58 -6.33
N LEU A 148 14.01 4.65 -5.57
CA LEU A 148 12.66 5.16 -5.37
C LEU A 148 12.41 6.26 -6.39
N LEU A 149 11.45 6.06 -7.29
CA LEU A 149 11.10 7.02 -8.33
C LEU A 149 9.63 7.45 -8.20
N PRO A 150 9.32 8.75 -8.37
CA PRO A 150 7.96 9.16 -8.66
C PRO A 150 7.60 8.70 -10.07
N GLY A 151 6.34 8.38 -10.32
CA GLY A 151 5.87 8.01 -11.66
C GLY A 151 4.50 7.36 -11.62
N HIS A 152 4.00 6.95 -12.79
CA HIS A 152 2.70 6.28 -12.96
C HIS A 152 1.51 7.06 -12.37
N ASP A 153 1.60 8.39 -12.34
CA ASP A 153 0.53 9.26 -11.83
C ASP A 153 -0.06 10.18 -12.92
N GLY A 154 0.12 9.78 -14.19
CA GLY A 154 -0.47 10.43 -15.37
C GLY A 154 0.22 11.71 -15.82
N GLU A 155 1.39 12.07 -15.25
CA GLU A 155 2.25 13.19 -15.74
C GLU A 155 3.39 12.72 -16.66
N ASP A 156 3.74 11.46 -16.58
CA ASP A 156 4.74 10.82 -17.43
C ASP A 156 4.08 10.06 -18.59
N SER A 157 4.89 9.44 -19.44
CA SER A 157 4.37 8.62 -20.55
C SER A 157 4.12 7.16 -20.17
N LEU A 158 4.14 6.88 -18.87
CA LEU A 158 3.91 5.55 -18.31
C LEU A 158 2.42 5.30 -18.12
N GLU A 159 2.05 4.06 -17.88
CA GLU A 159 0.69 3.70 -17.48
C GLU A 159 0.30 4.43 -16.19
N ASP A 160 -0.93 4.92 -16.13
CA ASP A 160 -1.43 5.67 -14.97
C ASP A 160 -2.02 4.72 -13.93
N TRP A 161 -1.32 4.57 -12.81
CA TRP A 161 -1.73 3.71 -11.68
C TRP A 161 -2.50 4.46 -10.58
N THR A 162 -2.96 5.68 -10.85
CA THR A 162 -3.74 6.48 -9.86
C THR A 162 -4.94 5.72 -9.28
N TYR A 163 -5.45 4.74 -10.02
CA TYR A 163 -6.65 3.97 -9.63
C TYR A 163 -6.43 2.44 -9.61
N SER A 164 -5.20 1.98 -9.64
CA SER A 164 -4.87 0.56 -9.85
C SER A 164 -4.89 -0.31 -8.58
N SER A 165 -5.01 0.29 -7.39
CA SER A 165 -5.06 -0.44 -6.12
C SER A 165 -5.87 0.34 -5.06
N ASP A 166 -5.90 -0.11 -3.83
CA ASP A 166 -6.70 0.39 -2.70
C ASP A 166 -6.56 1.89 -2.40
N HIS A 167 -5.40 2.51 -2.71
CA HIS A 167 -5.19 3.95 -2.60
C HIS A 167 -6.20 4.77 -3.42
N ALA A 168 -6.76 4.19 -4.48
CA ALA A 168 -7.79 4.83 -5.30
C ALA A 168 -9.02 5.21 -4.48
N SER A 169 -9.38 4.40 -3.50
CA SER A 169 -10.51 4.68 -2.60
C SER A 169 -10.26 5.92 -1.76
N PHE A 170 -9.06 6.12 -1.27
CA PHE A 170 -8.64 7.31 -0.52
C PHE A 170 -8.56 8.54 -1.42
N HIS A 171 -7.96 8.40 -2.60
CA HIS A 171 -7.88 9.48 -3.59
C HIS A 171 -9.25 10.03 -3.94
N LYS A 172 -10.24 9.17 -4.20
CA LYS A 172 -11.63 9.56 -4.48
C LYS A 172 -12.31 10.35 -3.36
N GLN A 173 -11.84 10.18 -2.12
CA GLN A 173 -12.29 10.95 -0.95
C GLN A 173 -11.45 12.21 -0.67
N GLY A 174 -10.51 12.54 -1.56
CA GLY A 174 -9.61 13.68 -1.40
C GLY A 174 -8.55 13.49 -0.31
N ILE A 175 -8.33 12.27 0.15
CA ILE A 175 -7.27 11.93 1.10
C ILE A 175 -5.97 11.76 0.32
N PRO A 176 -4.87 12.47 0.69
CA PRO A 176 -3.56 12.29 0.06
C PRO A 176 -3.08 10.85 0.15
N PHE A 177 -2.32 10.40 -0.85
CA PHE A 177 -1.79 9.04 -0.87
C PHE A 177 -0.39 8.97 -1.49
N LEU A 178 0.35 7.94 -1.12
CA LEU A 178 1.43 7.35 -1.91
C LEU A 178 1.13 5.87 -2.08
N TYR A 179 1.13 5.41 -3.30
CA TYR A 179 1.10 4.00 -3.63
C TYR A 179 2.52 3.56 -4.00
N PHE A 180 3.02 2.53 -3.34
CA PHE A 180 4.30 1.90 -3.64
C PHE A 180 4.06 0.59 -4.36
N GLY A 181 4.66 0.48 -5.54
CA GLY A 181 4.53 -0.71 -6.39
C GLY A 181 5.69 -0.84 -7.36
N VAL A 182 5.69 -1.91 -8.12
CA VAL A 182 6.63 -2.23 -9.19
C VAL A 182 5.88 -2.41 -10.51
N ASP A 183 6.62 -2.40 -11.64
CA ASP A 183 6.03 -2.75 -12.93
C ASP A 183 5.55 -4.21 -12.93
N ASP A 184 4.48 -4.49 -13.66
CA ASP A 184 3.99 -5.84 -13.87
C ASP A 184 5.10 -6.75 -14.41
N HIS A 185 5.20 -7.94 -13.87
CA HIS A 185 6.12 -8.96 -14.31
C HIS A 185 5.37 -10.12 -14.98
N GLU A 186 6.09 -11.02 -15.64
CA GLU A 186 5.48 -12.12 -16.42
C GLU A 186 4.62 -13.09 -15.60
N ASP A 187 4.84 -13.14 -14.28
CA ASP A 187 4.09 -14.02 -13.36
C ASP A 187 2.89 -13.33 -12.69
N TYR A 188 2.68 -12.01 -12.94
CA TYR A 188 1.54 -11.26 -12.41
C TYR A 188 0.21 -11.93 -12.80
N HIS A 189 -0.68 -12.14 -11.83
CA HIS A 189 -1.96 -12.83 -11.98
C HIS A 189 -1.83 -14.24 -12.62
N THR A 190 -0.72 -14.94 -12.32
CA THR A 190 -0.51 -16.33 -12.75
C THR A 190 -0.20 -17.24 -11.56
N PRO A 191 -0.31 -18.57 -11.73
CA PRO A 191 0.08 -19.53 -10.68
C PRO A 191 1.58 -19.49 -10.34
N ASN A 192 2.39 -18.74 -11.07
CA ASN A 192 3.84 -18.64 -10.86
C ASN A 192 4.22 -17.41 -9.99
N ASP A 193 3.26 -16.62 -9.54
CA ASP A 193 3.55 -15.61 -8.52
C ASP A 193 3.74 -16.30 -7.17
N ASP A 194 4.90 -16.95 -7.06
CA ASP A 194 5.33 -17.80 -5.96
C ASP A 194 6.50 -17.17 -5.20
N PHE A 195 6.66 -17.62 -3.95
CA PHE A 195 7.73 -17.15 -3.06
C PHE A 195 9.13 -17.35 -3.68
N GLU A 196 9.34 -18.37 -4.46
CA GLU A 196 10.60 -18.68 -5.13
C GLU A 196 10.99 -17.64 -6.17
N ASN A 197 10.03 -16.85 -6.66
CA ASN A 197 10.20 -15.86 -7.73
C ASN A 197 10.31 -14.43 -7.22
N ILE A 198 10.16 -14.18 -5.91
CA ILE A 198 10.46 -12.85 -5.34
C ILE A 198 11.96 -12.56 -5.39
N HIS A 199 12.32 -11.28 -5.29
CA HIS A 199 13.70 -10.81 -5.19
C HIS A 199 14.00 -10.38 -3.73
N PRO A 200 14.48 -11.28 -2.83
CA PRO A 200 14.55 -10.98 -1.39
C PRO A 200 15.43 -9.78 -1.02
N ALA A 201 16.49 -9.53 -1.79
CA ALA A 201 17.37 -8.39 -1.57
C ALA A 201 16.67 -7.07 -1.94
N PHE A 202 15.95 -7.05 -3.07
CA PHE A 202 15.12 -5.93 -3.50
C PHE A 202 14.01 -5.67 -2.48
N TYR A 203 13.23 -6.69 -2.13
CA TYR A 203 12.11 -6.60 -1.20
C TYR A 203 12.53 -6.00 0.15
N LYS A 204 13.62 -6.51 0.72
CA LYS A 204 14.16 -5.98 1.98
C LYS A 204 14.50 -4.48 1.90
N GLU A 205 15.08 -4.03 0.80
CA GLU A 205 15.39 -2.62 0.61
C GLU A 205 14.15 -1.79 0.30
N ALA A 206 13.19 -2.31 -0.47
CA ALA A 206 11.90 -1.67 -0.73
C ALA A 206 11.15 -1.37 0.57
N VAL A 207 11.00 -2.36 1.46
CA VAL A 207 10.36 -2.18 2.78
C VAL A 207 11.09 -1.11 3.62
N LYS A 208 12.42 -1.09 3.62
CA LYS A 208 13.19 -0.03 4.34
C LYS A 208 12.96 1.36 3.74
N ILE A 209 12.86 1.46 2.42
CA ILE A 209 12.59 2.71 1.71
C ILE A 209 11.21 3.23 2.10
N ILE A 210 10.20 2.37 2.06
CA ILE A 210 8.81 2.73 2.43
C ILE A 210 8.76 3.16 3.90
N MET A 211 9.41 2.44 4.80
CA MET A 211 9.48 2.77 6.22
C MET A 211 10.21 4.10 6.47
N SER A 212 11.31 4.36 5.73
CA SER A 212 12.00 5.64 5.78
C SER A 212 11.15 6.79 5.25
N THR A 213 10.36 6.53 4.20
CA THR A 213 9.40 7.51 3.65
C THR A 213 8.29 7.80 4.66
N PHE A 214 7.75 6.76 5.31
CA PHE A 214 6.82 6.91 6.42
C PHE A 214 7.39 7.83 7.52
N ASN A 215 8.62 7.57 8.00
CA ASN A 215 9.23 8.35 9.06
C ASN A 215 9.39 9.84 8.70
N LYS A 216 9.68 10.13 7.42
CA LYS A 216 9.73 11.53 6.94
C LYS A 216 8.35 12.18 6.93
N ILE A 217 7.32 11.45 6.54
CA ILE A 217 5.94 11.93 6.52
C ILE A 217 5.44 12.13 7.96
N ASP A 218 5.72 11.20 8.85
CA ASP A 218 5.34 11.26 10.27
C ASP A 218 5.97 12.46 11.01
N ALA A 219 7.13 12.92 10.53
CA ALA A 219 7.79 14.12 11.05
C ALA A 219 7.24 15.45 10.48
N LEU A 220 6.32 15.42 9.50
CA LEU A 220 5.70 16.62 8.96
C LEU A 220 4.59 17.11 9.90
N THR A 221 4.55 18.40 10.14
CA THR A 221 3.40 19.08 10.72
C THR A 221 2.50 19.56 9.58
N PHE A 222 1.39 18.84 9.33
CA PHE A 222 0.40 19.20 8.32
C PHE A 222 -0.58 20.28 8.82
#